data_fb413e111ab37b65a9b34368858959ed
#
_entry.id   fb413e111ab37b65a9b34368858959ed
#
_cell.length_a   1.000
_cell.length_b   1.000
_cell.length_c   1.000
_cell.angle_alpha   90.00
_cell.angle_beta   90.00
_cell.angle_gamma   90.00
#
_symmetry.space_group_name_H-M   'P 1'
#
loop_
_entity.id
_entity.type
_entity.pdbx_description
1 polymer ?
#
loop_
_entity_poly.entity_id
_entity_poly.type
_entity_poly.pdbx_seq_one_letter_code
_entity_poly.pdbx_strand_id
1 'polypeptide(L)'
;MSNILEVKDVVKQDGDYTALNSVSLQVPKGSIYGLLGPNGAGKTSLIRIINQITMPDSGEVILDGEKLAPNHVSVIGYMPEERGLYKTMKVGEQALYLAQLKGMSKADAQKQLKYWFEKFEIEGWWNKKIQELSKGMAQKIQFIVTILHQPKLLILDEPFSGFDPVNANLIKDEIIELNKKGTSVIFSTHRMESVEEMCDYIALIHKSNKLIEGKLEDVKRQ
;
A
#
# COMPACT_ATOMS: atom_id res chain seq x y z
N MET A 1 -1.72 15.61 -16.71
CA MET A 1 -1.52 15.36 -15.27
C MET A 1 -0.17 14.69 -15.09
N SER A 2 0.57 14.98 -14.02
CA SER A 2 1.83 14.29 -13.75
C SER A 2 1.56 12.96 -13.04
N ASN A 3 2.42 11.96 -13.29
CA ASN A 3 2.33 10.67 -12.62
C ASN A 3 3.16 10.65 -11.35
N ILE A 4 2.67 9.99 -10.31
CA ILE A 4 3.47 9.67 -9.13
C ILE A 4 4.32 8.42 -9.37
N LEU A 5 3.80 7.47 -10.14
CA LEU A 5 4.47 6.22 -10.48
C LEU A 5 4.30 5.90 -11.96
N GLU A 6 5.40 5.52 -12.60
CA GLU A 6 5.40 4.95 -13.95
C GLU A 6 6.17 3.63 -13.91
N VAL A 7 5.55 2.60 -14.43
CA VAL A 7 6.15 1.27 -14.65
C VAL A 7 6.27 1.09 -16.15
N LYS A 8 7.45 0.75 -16.65
CA LYS A 8 7.74 0.65 -18.08
C LYS A 8 8.33 -0.72 -18.41
N ASP A 9 7.56 -1.50 -19.14
CA ASP A 9 7.94 -2.80 -19.71
C ASP A 9 8.63 -3.75 -18.72
N VAL A 10 8.09 -3.78 -17.47
CA VAL A 10 8.65 -4.58 -16.40
C VAL A 10 8.39 -6.05 -16.62
N VAL A 11 9.46 -6.83 -16.63
CA VAL A 11 9.45 -8.30 -16.67
C VAL A 11 9.99 -8.84 -15.35
N LYS A 12 9.36 -9.91 -14.85
CA LYS A 12 9.83 -10.67 -13.70
C LYS A 12 9.63 -12.16 -13.91
N GLN A 13 10.71 -12.92 -13.78
CA GLN A 13 10.71 -14.37 -13.80
C GLN A 13 10.98 -14.91 -12.38
N ASP A 14 10.25 -15.93 -11.98
CA ASP A 14 10.46 -16.69 -10.75
C ASP A 14 10.67 -18.17 -11.13
N GLY A 15 11.91 -18.56 -11.42
CA GLY A 15 12.24 -19.84 -12.02
C GLY A 15 11.61 -19.96 -13.43
N ASP A 16 10.81 -21.00 -13.64
CA ASP A 16 10.11 -21.24 -14.90
C ASP A 16 8.79 -20.45 -15.03
N TYR A 17 8.39 -19.72 -13.97
CA TYR A 17 7.15 -18.96 -13.95
C TYR A 17 7.40 -17.48 -14.26
N THR A 18 6.68 -16.96 -15.25
CA THR A 18 6.67 -15.53 -15.55
C THR A 18 5.67 -14.83 -14.65
N ALA A 19 6.16 -14.09 -13.65
CA ALA A 19 5.31 -13.34 -12.71
C ALA A 19 4.79 -12.03 -13.32
N LEU A 20 5.60 -11.37 -14.18
CA LEU A 20 5.23 -10.16 -14.93
C LEU A 20 5.80 -10.27 -16.35
N ASN A 21 4.96 -10.02 -17.35
CA ASN A 21 5.31 -10.10 -18.74
C ASN A 21 5.15 -8.72 -19.42
N SER A 22 6.22 -7.93 -19.42
CA SER A 22 6.27 -6.58 -20.02
C SER A 22 5.12 -5.68 -19.54
N VAL A 23 4.96 -5.58 -18.22
CA VAL A 23 3.88 -4.79 -17.62
C VAL A 23 4.28 -3.32 -17.58
N SER A 24 3.43 -2.47 -18.17
CA SER A 24 3.55 -1.00 -18.09
C SER A 24 2.28 -0.40 -17.51
N LEU A 25 2.39 0.55 -16.57
CA LEU A 25 1.25 1.29 -16.02
C LEU A 25 1.65 2.69 -15.55
N GLN A 26 0.66 3.57 -15.41
CA GLN A 26 0.85 4.95 -15.01
C GLN A 26 -0.16 5.33 -13.91
N VAL A 27 0.36 5.71 -12.74
CA VAL A 27 -0.46 6.15 -11.61
C VAL A 27 -0.45 7.67 -11.54
N PRO A 28 -1.57 8.34 -11.80
CA PRO A 28 -1.66 9.79 -11.70
C PRO A 28 -1.43 10.27 -10.26
N LYS A 29 -0.75 11.39 -10.10
CA LYS A 29 -0.50 12.00 -8.78
C LYS A 29 -1.79 12.42 -8.11
N GLY A 30 -1.94 12.08 -6.82
CA GLY A 30 -3.13 12.41 -6.02
C GLY A 30 -4.37 11.58 -6.36
N SER A 31 -4.22 10.45 -7.06
CA SER A 31 -5.33 9.54 -7.36
C SER A 31 -5.35 8.33 -6.41
N ILE A 32 -6.52 7.70 -6.33
CA ILE A 32 -6.68 6.35 -5.80
C ILE A 32 -6.72 5.38 -6.98
N TYR A 33 -5.75 4.48 -7.04
CA TYR A 33 -5.52 3.56 -8.15
C TYR A 33 -5.74 2.12 -7.72
N GLY A 34 -6.66 1.42 -8.33
CA GLY A 34 -6.95 0.00 -8.10
C GLY A 34 -6.10 -0.92 -8.98
N LEU A 35 -5.32 -1.78 -8.35
CA LEU A 35 -4.57 -2.84 -9.04
C LEU A 35 -5.35 -4.16 -8.91
N LEU A 36 -6.06 -4.51 -9.97
CA LEU A 36 -7.01 -5.62 -9.99
C LEU A 36 -6.41 -6.88 -10.59
N GLY A 37 -6.95 -8.00 -10.19
CA GLY A 37 -6.64 -9.30 -10.77
C GLY A 37 -6.80 -10.44 -9.77
N PRO A 38 -6.93 -11.69 -10.25
CA PRO A 38 -7.00 -12.86 -9.38
C PRO A 38 -5.70 -13.10 -8.60
N ASN A 39 -5.74 -14.00 -7.62
CA ASN A 39 -4.53 -14.43 -6.92
C ASN A 39 -3.57 -15.07 -7.93
N GLY A 40 -2.27 -14.79 -7.78
CA GLY A 40 -1.24 -15.25 -8.72
C GLY A 40 -1.17 -14.49 -10.05
N ALA A 41 -1.95 -13.42 -10.24
CA ALA A 41 -1.91 -12.63 -11.48
C ALA A 41 -0.62 -11.83 -11.70
N GLY A 42 0.20 -11.62 -10.64
CA GLY A 42 1.42 -10.80 -10.67
C GLY A 42 1.35 -9.51 -9.85
N LYS A 43 0.20 -9.17 -9.24
CA LYS A 43 0.02 -7.93 -8.46
C LYS A 43 1.07 -7.77 -7.36
N THR A 44 1.22 -8.76 -6.50
CA THR A 44 2.18 -8.73 -5.38
C THR A 44 3.62 -8.68 -5.88
N SER A 45 3.96 -9.33 -7.00
CA SER A 45 5.29 -9.25 -7.62
C SER A 45 5.59 -7.82 -8.09
N LEU A 46 4.62 -7.15 -8.72
CA LEU A 46 4.75 -5.75 -9.11
C LEU A 46 4.90 -4.83 -7.88
N ILE A 47 4.08 -5.01 -6.86
CA ILE A 47 4.15 -4.25 -5.60
C ILE A 47 5.52 -4.44 -4.94
N ARG A 48 6.08 -5.64 -4.90
CA ARG A 48 7.41 -5.92 -4.35
C ARG A 48 8.52 -5.21 -5.13
N ILE A 49 8.40 -5.11 -6.45
CA ILE A 49 9.35 -4.35 -7.28
C ILE A 49 9.27 -2.86 -6.96
N ILE A 50 8.07 -2.28 -6.89
CA ILE A 50 7.89 -0.86 -6.55
C ILE A 50 8.46 -0.54 -5.15
N ASN A 51 8.35 -1.48 -4.21
CA ASN A 51 8.92 -1.35 -2.85
C ASN A 51 10.39 -1.77 -2.76
N GLN A 52 11.05 -2.10 -3.88
CA GLN A 52 12.45 -2.55 -3.94
C GLN A 52 12.76 -3.77 -3.06
N ILE A 53 11.77 -4.61 -2.81
CA ILE A 53 11.94 -5.91 -2.13
C ILE A 53 12.55 -6.92 -3.11
N THR A 54 12.17 -6.81 -4.39
CA THR A 54 12.74 -7.59 -5.50
C THR A 54 13.08 -6.66 -6.66
N MET A 55 14.06 -7.06 -7.47
CA MET A 55 14.41 -6.32 -8.68
C MET A 55 13.67 -6.88 -9.90
N PRO A 56 13.27 -6.05 -10.87
CA PRO A 56 12.80 -6.54 -12.16
C PRO A 56 13.97 -7.16 -12.95
N ASP A 57 13.67 -8.10 -13.83
CA ASP A 57 14.67 -8.68 -14.72
C ASP A 57 14.90 -7.79 -15.94
N SER A 58 13.89 -7.03 -16.37
CA SER A 58 13.99 -5.94 -17.35
C SER A 58 12.90 -4.90 -17.11
N GLY A 59 13.01 -3.78 -17.81
CA GLY A 59 12.14 -2.62 -17.64
C GLY A 59 12.61 -1.69 -16.53
N GLU A 60 11.81 -0.66 -16.24
CA GLU A 60 12.14 0.32 -15.21
C GLU A 60 10.90 0.83 -14.47
N VAL A 61 11.14 1.34 -13.28
CA VAL A 61 10.13 2.02 -12.47
C VAL A 61 10.61 3.44 -12.17
N ILE A 62 9.73 4.42 -12.34
CA ILE A 62 9.97 5.83 -12.10
C ILE A 62 8.99 6.28 -11.02
N LEU A 63 9.50 6.92 -9.97
CA LEU A 63 8.71 7.49 -8.87
C LEU A 63 8.92 9.01 -8.81
N ASP A 64 7.83 9.77 -8.88
CA ASP A 64 7.81 11.24 -8.82
C ASP A 64 8.81 11.88 -9.83
N GLY A 65 8.94 11.27 -11.02
CA GLY A 65 9.83 11.72 -12.10
C GLY A 65 11.29 11.22 -12.03
N GLU A 66 11.65 10.48 -10.98
CA GLU A 66 13.01 9.95 -10.81
C GLU A 66 13.01 8.41 -10.91
N LYS A 67 14.09 7.84 -11.46
CA LYS A 67 14.27 6.38 -11.47
C LYS A 67 14.24 5.86 -10.04
N LEU A 68 13.46 4.81 -9.81
CA LEU A 68 13.30 4.20 -8.49
C LEU A 68 14.66 3.81 -7.87
N ALA A 69 14.91 4.30 -6.66
CA ALA A 69 16.17 4.13 -5.93
C ALA A 69 15.90 3.89 -4.42
N PRO A 70 16.86 3.34 -3.66
CA PRO A 70 16.68 2.96 -2.26
C PRO A 70 16.18 4.09 -1.34
N ASN A 71 16.52 5.34 -1.61
CA ASN A 71 16.06 6.50 -0.84
C ASN A 71 14.55 6.74 -0.95
N HIS A 72 13.90 6.26 -2.02
CA HIS A 72 12.45 6.40 -2.21
C HIS A 72 11.61 5.59 -1.21
N VAL A 73 12.19 4.59 -0.52
CA VAL A 73 11.50 3.85 0.54
C VAL A 73 11.00 4.76 1.67
N SER A 74 11.66 5.90 1.90
CA SER A 74 11.24 6.89 2.90
C SER A 74 9.97 7.64 2.54
N VAL A 75 9.59 7.71 1.25
CA VAL A 75 8.38 8.40 0.78
C VAL A 75 7.27 7.45 0.35
N ILE A 76 7.52 6.14 0.46
CA ILE A 76 6.53 5.08 0.19
C ILE A 76 6.06 4.49 1.52
N GLY A 77 4.75 4.40 1.71
CA GLY A 77 4.11 3.57 2.73
C GLY A 77 3.67 2.25 2.10
N TYR A 78 4.09 1.13 2.64
CA TYR A 78 3.68 -0.19 2.17
C TYR A 78 3.07 -1.03 3.28
N MET A 79 1.84 -1.46 3.06
CA MET A 79 1.11 -2.40 3.91
C MET A 79 0.96 -3.72 3.15
N PRO A 80 1.73 -4.76 3.49
CA PRO A 80 1.59 -6.08 2.87
C PRO A 80 0.31 -6.79 3.35
N GLU A 81 -0.18 -7.73 2.56
CA GLU A 81 -1.29 -8.61 2.93
C GLU A 81 -0.96 -9.42 4.19
N GLU A 82 0.25 -9.98 4.26
CA GLU A 82 0.75 -10.66 5.44
C GLU A 82 1.31 -9.69 6.46
N ARG A 83 1.11 -9.99 7.75
CA ARG A 83 1.50 -9.07 8.82
C ARG A 83 3.01 -9.03 9.00
N GLY A 84 3.59 -7.85 8.80
CA GLY A 84 5.00 -7.56 9.05
C GLY A 84 5.33 -7.15 10.49
N LEU A 85 4.42 -7.38 11.46
CA LEU A 85 4.62 -6.96 12.85
C LEU A 85 5.36 -8.02 13.67
N TYR A 86 6.31 -7.60 14.49
CA TYR A 86 7.07 -8.48 15.40
C TYR A 86 6.23 -8.88 16.61
N LYS A 87 5.87 -10.15 16.70
CA LYS A 87 4.89 -10.69 17.65
C LYS A 87 5.22 -10.42 19.14
N THR A 88 6.49 -10.44 19.50
CA THR A 88 6.96 -10.30 20.89
C THR A 88 7.18 -8.85 21.34
N MET A 89 7.23 -7.90 20.40
CA MET A 89 7.38 -6.47 20.72
C MET A 89 6.06 -5.88 21.22
N LYS A 90 6.17 -4.85 22.07
CA LYS A 90 5.02 -4.02 22.45
C LYS A 90 4.61 -3.11 21.28
N VAL A 91 3.31 -2.82 21.19
CA VAL A 91 2.73 -1.99 20.12
C VAL A 91 3.43 -0.64 20.02
N GLY A 92 3.57 0.10 21.13
CA GLY A 92 4.19 1.42 21.13
C GLY A 92 5.68 1.40 20.79
N GLU A 93 6.42 0.41 21.30
CA GLU A 93 7.85 0.24 20.97
C GLU A 93 8.07 -0.03 19.50
N GLN A 94 7.27 -0.95 18.93
CA GLN A 94 7.36 -1.29 17.51
C GLN A 94 6.96 -0.13 16.62
N ALA A 95 5.87 0.57 16.94
CA ALA A 95 5.40 1.69 16.16
C ALA A 95 6.44 2.82 16.12
N LEU A 96 7.08 3.13 17.27
CA LEU A 96 8.19 4.09 17.33
C LEU A 96 9.39 3.62 16.49
N TYR A 97 9.78 2.35 16.62
CA TYR A 97 10.89 1.77 15.88
C TYR A 97 10.67 1.87 14.36
N LEU A 98 9.50 1.46 13.88
CA LEU A 98 9.17 1.51 12.45
C LEU A 98 9.10 2.95 11.91
N ALA A 99 8.58 3.90 12.71
CA ALA A 99 8.58 5.32 12.35
C ALA A 99 10.01 5.87 12.19
N GLN A 100 10.92 5.51 13.11
CA GLN A 100 12.31 5.94 13.05
C GLN A 100 13.05 5.32 11.85
N LEU A 101 12.75 4.07 11.48
CA LEU A 101 13.28 3.45 10.25
C LEU A 101 12.84 4.20 8.98
N LYS A 102 11.71 4.88 9.02
CA LYS A 102 11.22 5.76 7.94
C LYS A 102 11.78 7.20 8.02
N GLY A 103 12.73 7.45 8.93
CA GLY A 103 13.42 8.73 9.06
C GLY A 103 12.74 9.76 9.98
N MET A 104 11.68 9.38 10.70
CA MET A 104 11.05 10.28 11.66
C MET A 104 11.92 10.47 12.90
N SER A 105 11.92 11.69 13.47
CA SER A 105 12.45 11.91 14.81
C SER A 105 11.59 11.18 15.86
N LYS A 106 12.18 10.80 16.99
CA LYS A 106 11.42 10.18 18.08
C LYS A 106 10.27 11.06 18.58
N ALA A 107 10.51 12.37 18.65
CA ALA A 107 9.51 13.34 19.11
C ALA A 107 8.33 13.44 18.14
N ASP A 108 8.61 13.55 16.81
CA ASP A 108 7.55 13.60 15.80
C ASP A 108 6.78 12.28 15.75
N ALA A 109 7.48 11.14 15.82
CA ALA A 109 6.84 9.83 15.85
C ALA A 109 5.90 9.69 17.06
N GLN A 110 6.33 10.10 18.26
CA GLN A 110 5.48 10.09 19.47
C GLN A 110 4.24 10.97 19.30
N LYS A 111 4.40 12.18 18.73
CA LYS A 111 3.30 13.12 18.49
C LYS A 111 2.28 12.52 17.50
N GLN A 112 2.75 11.95 16.40
CA GLN A 112 1.89 11.32 15.40
C GLN A 112 1.20 10.07 15.95
N LEU A 113 1.93 9.24 16.71
CA LEU A 113 1.35 8.04 17.33
C LEU A 113 0.25 8.40 18.33
N LYS A 114 0.47 9.43 19.16
CA LYS A 114 -0.58 9.91 20.09
C LYS A 114 -1.85 10.29 19.32
N TYR A 115 -1.73 11.09 18.26
CA TYR A 115 -2.86 11.48 17.40
C TYR A 115 -3.60 10.27 16.83
N TRP A 116 -2.87 9.31 16.24
CA TRP A 116 -3.49 8.14 15.62
C TRP A 116 -4.10 7.18 16.62
N PHE A 117 -3.50 7.03 17.80
CA PHE A 117 -4.04 6.18 18.87
C PHE A 117 -5.33 6.75 19.44
N GLU A 118 -5.39 8.06 19.67
CA GLU A 118 -6.62 8.77 20.07
C GLU A 118 -7.70 8.63 18.97
N LYS A 119 -7.35 8.89 17.71
CA LYS A 119 -8.29 8.82 16.60
C LYS A 119 -8.90 7.42 16.38
N PHE A 120 -8.13 6.37 16.62
CA PHE A 120 -8.57 4.99 16.48
C PHE A 120 -9.09 4.36 17.77
N GLU A 121 -9.13 5.14 18.88
CA GLU A 121 -9.56 4.71 20.22
C GLU A 121 -8.79 3.49 20.73
N ILE A 122 -7.46 3.54 20.60
CA ILE A 122 -6.56 2.42 20.92
C ILE A 122 -5.42 2.79 21.87
N GLU A 123 -5.54 3.87 22.64
CA GLU A 123 -4.51 4.34 23.58
C GLU A 123 -4.10 3.26 24.58
N GLY A 124 -5.06 2.44 25.02
CA GLY A 124 -4.83 1.32 25.93
C GLY A 124 -3.99 0.18 25.36
N TRP A 125 -3.64 0.23 24.06
CA TRP A 125 -2.87 -0.86 23.43
C TRP A 125 -1.36 -0.64 23.48
N TRP A 126 -0.89 0.52 23.88
CA TRP A 126 0.52 0.91 23.86
C TRP A 126 1.47 -0.13 24.45
N ASN A 127 1.12 -0.69 25.61
CA ASN A 127 1.92 -1.66 26.35
C ASN A 127 1.59 -3.13 26.03
N LYS A 128 0.57 -3.41 25.23
CA LYS A 128 0.24 -4.77 24.80
C LYS A 128 1.32 -5.30 23.84
N LYS A 129 1.60 -6.59 23.90
CA LYS A 129 2.41 -7.26 22.88
C LYS A 129 1.56 -7.49 21.62
N ILE A 130 2.19 -7.45 20.44
CA ILE A 130 1.49 -7.69 19.17
C ILE A 130 0.75 -9.03 19.15
N GLN A 131 1.33 -10.07 19.74
CA GLN A 131 0.70 -11.39 19.82
C GLN A 131 -0.59 -11.44 20.66
N GLU A 132 -0.85 -10.43 21.51
CA GLU A 132 -2.05 -10.31 22.33
C GLU A 132 -3.20 -9.62 21.57
N LEU A 133 -2.92 -9.11 20.37
CA LEU A 133 -3.91 -8.43 19.53
C LEU A 133 -4.72 -9.43 18.70
N SER A 134 -6.01 -9.13 18.54
CA SER A 134 -6.81 -9.81 17.50
C SER A 134 -6.31 -9.48 16.10
N LYS A 135 -6.78 -10.21 15.10
CA LYS A 135 -6.43 -9.96 13.69
C LYS A 135 -6.73 -8.52 13.27
N GLY A 136 -7.93 -8.02 13.54
CA GLY A 136 -8.34 -6.66 13.21
C GLY A 136 -7.54 -5.60 13.97
N MET A 137 -7.25 -5.83 15.28
CA MET A 137 -6.39 -4.94 16.05
C MET A 137 -4.99 -4.82 15.47
N ALA A 138 -4.36 -5.94 15.11
CA ALA A 138 -3.03 -5.94 14.50
C ALA A 138 -3.03 -5.23 13.14
N GLN A 139 -4.10 -5.35 12.35
CA GLN A 139 -4.25 -4.63 11.08
C GLN A 139 -4.37 -3.11 11.27
N LYS A 140 -5.10 -2.63 12.30
CA LYS A 140 -5.14 -1.20 12.63
C LYS A 140 -3.73 -0.67 12.94
N ILE A 141 -2.96 -1.39 13.75
CA ILE A 141 -1.57 -1.01 14.05
C ILE A 141 -0.71 -1.02 12.79
N GLN A 142 -0.84 -2.05 11.95
CA GLN A 142 -0.10 -2.13 10.69
C GLN A 142 -0.43 -0.96 9.75
N PHE A 143 -1.69 -0.58 9.64
CA PHE A 143 -2.10 0.60 8.87
C PHE A 143 -1.48 1.87 9.44
N ILE A 144 -1.59 2.12 10.75
CA ILE A 144 -1.03 3.30 11.41
C ILE A 144 0.48 3.42 11.15
N VAL A 145 1.26 2.36 11.37
CA VAL A 145 2.71 2.43 11.16
C VAL A 145 3.09 2.61 9.68
N THR A 146 2.21 2.21 8.77
CA THR A 146 2.41 2.40 7.33
C THR A 146 2.25 3.86 6.90
N ILE A 147 1.35 4.61 7.52
CA ILE A 147 1.03 5.99 7.14
C ILE A 147 1.72 7.05 8.01
N LEU A 148 2.33 6.66 9.12
CA LEU A 148 2.82 7.54 10.17
C LEU A 148 3.82 8.60 9.67
N HIS A 149 4.67 8.24 8.71
CA HIS A 149 5.67 9.10 8.10
C HIS A 149 5.14 9.97 6.94
N GLN A 150 3.80 10.01 6.75
CA GLN A 150 3.12 10.80 5.72
C GLN A 150 3.66 10.54 4.30
N PRO A 151 3.52 9.31 3.79
CA PRO A 151 4.06 8.92 2.49
C PRO A 151 3.44 9.73 1.34
N LYS A 152 4.23 9.98 0.29
CA LYS A 152 3.71 10.52 -0.98
C LYS A 152 2.93 9.47 -1.78
N LEU A 153 3.35 8.21 -1.67
CA LEU A 153 2.71 7.05 -2.28
C LEU A 153 2.40 6.00 -1.22
N LEU A 154 1.15 5.67 -1.05
CA LEU A 154 0.66 4.62 -0.16
C LEU A 154 0.28 3.39 -0.97
N ILE A 155 0.88 2.25 -0.69
CA ILE A 155 0.62 0.98 -1.36
C ILE A 155 0.03 0.01 -0.34
N LEU A 156 -1.15 -0.52 -0.63
CA LEU A 156 -1.91 -1.41 0.25
C LEU A 156 -2.22 -2.71 -0.50
N ASP A 157 -1.67 -3.81 -0.02
CA ASP A 157 -1.90 -5.14 -0.62
C ASP A 157 -3.05 -5.83 0.13
N GLU A 158 -4.20 -5.99 -0.55
CA GLU A 158 -5.44 -6.55 0.00
C GLU A 158 -5.85 -5.93 1.38
N PRO A 159 -5.95 -4.59 1.49
CA PRO A 159 -6.05 -3.89 2.77
C PRO A 159 -7.27 -4.27 3.61
N PHE A 160 -8.33 -4.76 2.97
CA PHE A 160 -9.59 -5.09 3.64
C PHE A 160 -9.74 -6.57 3.96
N SER A 161 -8.72 -7.40 3.66
CA SER A 161 -8.73 -8.83 3.94
C SER A 161 -8.71 -9.10 5.45
N GLY A 162 -9.77 -9.70 5.96
CA GLY A 162 -9.88 -10.11 7.36
C GLY A 162 -10.28 -9.03 8.35
N PHE A 163 -10.72 -7.88 7.89
CA PHE A 163 -11.50 -6.93 8.69
C PHE A 163 -12.98 -7.33 8.74
N ASP A 164 -13.64 -7.02 9.86
CA ASP A 164 -15.08 -6.90 9.90
C ASP A 164 -15.53 -5.60 9.17
N PRO A 165 -16.80 -5.50 8.76
CA PRO A 165 -17.27 -4.36 7.98
C PRO A 165 -17.04 -2.98 8.64
N VAL A 166 -17.15 -2.89 9.97
CA VAL A 166 -16.98 -1.62 10.70
C VAL A 166 -15.54 -1.13 10.60
N ASN A 167 -14.59 -2.03 10.89
CA ASN A 167 -13.16 -1.71 10.80
C ASN A 167 -12.71 -1.47 9.35
N ALA A 168 -13.29 -2.19 8.37
CA ALA A 168 -13.01 -1.96 6.96
C ALA A 168 -13.43 -0.54 6.53
N ASN A 169 -14.60 -0.06 6.94
CA ASN A 169 -15.08 1.28 6.63
C ASN A 169 -14.19 2.36 7.26
N LEU A 170 -13.77 2.17 8.53
CA LEU A 170 -12.84 3.08 9.18
C LEU A 170 -11.53 3.25 8.37
N ILE A 171 -10.95 2.16 7.89
CA ILE A 171 -9.73 2.21 7.08
C ILE A 171 -9.99 2.85 5.70
N LYS A 172 -11.14 2.57 5.06
CA LYS A 172 -11.55 3.22 3.80
C LYS A 172 -11.63 4.74 3.96
N ASP A 173 -12.31 5.22 4.99
CA ASP A 173 -12.46 6.65 5.26
C ASP A 173 -11.10 7.31 5.46
N GLU A 174 -10.19 6.68 6.18
CA GLU A 174 -8.83 7.19 6.36
C GLU A 174 -8.01 7.23 5.07
N ILE A 175 -8.14 6.24 4.22
CA ILE A 175 -7.49 6.23 2.90
C ILE A 175 -7.99 7.41 2.06
N ILE A 176 -9.29 7.65 2.04
CA ILE A 176 -9.90 8.77 1.32
C ILE A 176 -9.41 10.11 1.90
N GLU A 177 -9.35 10.25 3.22
CA GLU A 177 -8.85 11.46 3.87
C GLU A 177 -7.36 11.72 3.58
N LEU A 178 -6.53 10.69 3.56
CA LEU A 178 -5.12 10.79 3.18
C LEU A 178 -4.98 11.21 1.71
N ASN A 179 -5.81 10.66 0.83
CA ASN A 179 -5.81 11.03 -0.58
C ASN A 179 -6.23 12.50 -0.78
N LYS A 180 -7.27 12.98 -0.11
CA LYS A 180 -7.68 14.41 -0.12
C LYS A 180 -6.56 15.34 0.33
N LYS A 181 -5.65 14.88 1.19
CA LYS A 181 -4.46 15.62 1.65
C LYS A 181 -3.28 15.54 0.67
N GLY A 182 -3.44 14.85 -0.45
CA GLY A 182 -2.45 14.78 -1.54
C GLY A 182 -1.65 13.48 -1.62
N THR A 183 -1.88 12.50 -0.74
CA THR A 183 -1.27 11.17 -0.84
C THR A 183 -1.85 10.43 -2.04
N SER A 184 -1.01 9.92 -2.92
CA SER A 184 -1.43 9.00 -3.99
C SER A 184 -1.55 7.59 -3.40
N VAL A 185 -2.56 6.84 -3.80
CA VAL A 185 -2.83 5.51 -3.24
C VAL A 185 -2.89 4.47 -4.33
N ILE A 186 -2.21 3.36 -4.14
CA ILE A 186 -2.40 2.12 -4.92
C ILE A 186 -2.92 1.07 -3.94
N PHE A 187 -4.04 0.44 -4.24
CA PHE A 187 -4.40 -0.75 -3.51
C PHE A 187 -4.71 -1.91 -4.45
N SER A 188 -4.16 -3.07 -4.10
CA SER A 188 -4.46 -4.30 -4.79
C SER A 188 -5.71 -4.94 -4.21
N THR A 189 -6.55 -5.49 -5.06
CA THR A 189 -7.70 -6.28 -4.63
C THR A 189 -8.22 -7.17 -5.75
N HIS A 190 -8.96 -8.19 -5.37
CA HIS A 190 -9.76 -9.01 -6.27
C HIS A 190 -11.27 -8.69 -6.15
N ARG A 191 -11.65 -7.70 -5.30
CA ARG A 191 -13.05 -7.33 -5.01
C ARG A 191 -13.43 -6.06 -5.76
N MET A 192 -14.35 -6.19 -6.72
CA MET A 192 -14.82 -5.05 -7.53
C MET A 192 -15.55 -3.98 -6.71
N GLU A 193 -16.32 -4.38 -5.68
CA GLU A 193 -17.08 -3.44 -4.83
C GLU A 193 -16.18 -2.36 -4.23
N SER A 194 -15.03 -2.75 -3.65
CA SER A 194 -14.08 -1.80 -3.06
C SER A 194 -13.47 -0.86 -4.09
N VAL A 195 -13.31 -1.33 -5.33
CA VAL A 195 -12.79 -0.53 -6.44
C VAL A 195 -13.79 0.52 -6.88
N GLU A 196 -15.06 0.12 -7.02
CA GLU A 196 -16.15 1.02 -7.44
C GLU A 196 -16.40 2.14 -6.44
N GLU A 197 -16.19 1.88 -5.16
CA GLU A 197 -16.38 2.85 -4.09
C GLU A 197 -15.25 3.88 -3.98
N MET A 198 -14.02 3.52 -4.36
CA MET A 198 -12.86 4.31 -3.97
C MET A 198 -11.96 4.76 -5.13
N CYS A 199 -11.89 4.00 -6.24
CA CYS A 199 -10.88 4.24 -7.26
C CYS A 199 -11.27 5.30 -8.28
N ASP A 200 -10.29 6.14 -8.64
CA ASP A 200 -10.34 7.02 -9.80
C ASP A 200 -9.86 6.30 -11.07
N TYR A 201 -8.84 5.45 -10.91
CA TYR A 201 -8.19 4.71 -11.99
C TYR A 201 -8.01 3.25 -11.60
N ILE A 202 -7.91 2.39 -12.61
CA ILE A 202 -7.67 0.97 -12.42
C ILE A 202 -6.69 0.42 -13.45
N ALA A 203 -5.98 -0.66 -13.06
CA ALA A 203 -5.37 -1.60 -13.98
C ALA A 203 -5.78 -3.02 -13.62
N LEU A 204 -6.09 -3.82 -14.63
CA LEU A 204 -6.38 -5.25 -14.49
C LEU A 204 -5.16 -6.05 -14.97
N ILE A 205 -4.59 -6.84 -14.06
CA ILE A 205 -3.54 -7.81 -14.37
C ILE A 205 -4.15 -9.22 -14.35
N HIS A 206 -3.87 -9.97 -15.39
CA HIS A 206 -4.27 -11.37 -15.51
C HIS A 206 -3.19 -12.18 -16.20
N LYS A 207 -2.83 -13.33 -15.62
CA LYS A 207 -1.77 -14.21 -16.15
C LYS A 207 -0.52 -13.41 -16.56
N SER A 208 -0.01 -12.62 -15.60
CA SER A 208 1.21 -11.83 -15.72
C SER A 208 1.18 -10.66 -16.75
N ASN A 209 0.03 -10.43 -17.39
CA ASN A 209 -0.14 -9.36 -18.37
C ASN A 209 -1.13 -8.30 -17.89
N LYS A 210 -0.88 -7.03 -18.22
CA LYS A 210 -1.85 -5.98 -18.07
C LYS A 210 -2.86 -6.05 -19.22
N LEU A 211 -4.14 -6.25 -18.90
CA LEU A 211 -5.21 -6.34 -19.87
C LEU A 211 -5.87 -4.99 -20.16
N ILE A 212 -6.13 -4.21 -19.09
CA ILE A 212 -6.87 -2.95 -19.17
C ILE A 212 -6.21 -1.97 -18.19
N GLU A 213 -6.23 -0.69 -18.56
CA GLU A 213 -5.85 0.43 -17.69
C GLU A 213 -6.61 1.68 -18.11
N GLY A 214 -7.06 2.47 -17.13
CA GLY A 214 -7.72 3.74 -17.40
C GLY A 214 -8.52 4.28 -16.23
N LYS A 215 -9.23 5.37 -16.48
CA LYS A 215 -10.23 5.87 -15.52
C LYS A 215 -11.32 4.82 -15.31
N LEU A 216 -11.73 4.64 -14.07
CA LEU A 216 -12.77 3.65 -13.73
C LEU A 216 -14.06 3.84 -14.55
N GLU A 217 -14.51 5.08 -14.68
CA GLU A 217 -15.72 5.39 -15.44
C GLU A 217 -15.62 5.03 -16.94
N ASP A 218 -14.44 5.20 -17.55
CA ASP A 218 -14.22 4.89 -18.95
C ASP A 218 -14.13 3.39 -19.19
N VAL A 219 -13.49 2.68 -18.27
CA VAL A 219 -13.37 1.21 -18.32
C VAL A 219 -14.74 0.52 -18.13
N LYS A 220 -15.61 1.07 -17.28
CA LYS A 220 -16.98 0.54 -17.10
C LYS A 220 -17.89 0.69 -18.33
N ARG A 221 -17.56 1.57 -19.28
CA ARG A 221 -18.34 1.80 -20.49
C ARG A 221 -17.92 0.91 -21.67
N GLN A 222 -16.81 0.20 -21.54
CA GLN A 222 -16.33 -0.76 -22.54
C GLN A 222 -16.95 -2.15 -22.35
#